data_fcfeb812b178907c415896eb945cb454
#
_entry.id   fcfeb812b178907c415896eb945cb454
#
_cell.length_a   1.000
_cell.length_b   1.000
_cell.length_c   1.000
_cell.angle_alpha   90.00
_cell.angle_beta   90.00
_cell.angle_gamma   90.00
#
_symmetry.space_group_name_H-M   'P 1'
#
loop_
_entity.id
_entity.type
_entity.pdbx_description
1 polymer ?
#
loop_
_entity_poly.entity_id
_entity_poly.type
_entity_poly.pdbx_seq_one_letter_code
_entity_poly.pdbx_strand_id
1 'polypeptide(L)'
;MGALADMVNRPRLIAFGVVLWSIFTGISGMAKGFISMMIPRMFIGVGESILTPTSMSLLSDSFPSSRLGFASGFYYMGVPVGVGISLLIVGYLGEPLGWRNCFYILGAIGFVMGLMMLLFKDRPRKSSSLDTSTTNETLAFSSILKTLKK
;
A
#
# COMPACT_ATOMS: atom_id res chain seq x y z
N MET A 1 -6.17 -3.86 9.15
CA MET A 1 -6.12 -3.40 7.73
C MET A 1 -6.11 -4.55 6.72
N GLY A 2 -5.50 -5.73 7.01
CA GLY A 2 -5.54 -6.90 6.13
C GLY A 2 -6.96 -7.38 5.77
N ALA A 3 -7.88 -7.42 6.73
CA ALA A 3 -9.27 -7.83 6.50
C ALA A 3 -10.05 -6.93 5.53
N LEU A 4 -9.74 -5.63 5.46
CA LEU A 4 -10.33 -4.70 4.49
C LEU A 4 -9.82 -4.97 3.06
N ALA A 5 -8.55 -5.35 2.91
CA ALA A 5 -7.99 -5.74 1.63
C ALA A 5 -8.64 -7.02 1.07
N ASP A 6 -9.27 -7.82 1.95
CA ASP A 6 -9.94 -9.05 1.58
C ASP A 6 -11.36 -8.87 1.04
N MET A 7 -12.01 -7.75 1.35
CA MET A 7 -13.40 -7.47 0.96
C MET A 7 -13.53 -6.50 -0.21
N VAL A 8 -12.47 -5.76 -0.56
CA VAL A 8 -12.50 -4.68 -1.55
C VAL A 8 -11.59 -4.98 -2.74
N ASN A 9 -11.89 -4.38 -3.88
CA ASN A 9 -11.05 -4.39 -5.08
C ASN A 9 -9.69 -3.76 -4.77
N ARG A 10 -8.61 -4.58 -4.77
CA ARG A 10 -7.25 -4.20 -4.33
C ARG A 10 -6.65 -3.01 -5.08
N PRO A 11 -6.69 -2.94 -6.42
CA PRO A 11 -6.22 -1.76 -7.15
C PRO A 11 -6.93 -0.47 -6.73
N ARG A 12 -8.24 -0.54 -6.45
CA ARG A 12 -8.99 0.64 -5.97
C ARG A 12 -8.57 1.05 -4.56
N LEU A 13 -8.29 0.08 -3.70
CA LEU A 13 -7.82 0.35 -2.35
C LEU A 13 -6.41 0.97 -2.36
N ILE A 14 -5.52 0.48 -3.22
CA ILE A 14 -4.20 1.07 -3.46
C ILE A 14 -4.35 2.49 -4.01
N ALA A 15 -5.20 2.69 -5.03
CA ALA A 15 -5.45 4.00 -5.61
C ALA A 15 -5.97 4.99 -4.56
N PHE A 16 -6.91 4.57 -3.71
CA PHE A 16 -7.41 5.39 -2.60
C PHE A 16 -6.28 5.79 -1.63
N GLY A 17 -5.44 4.84 -1.23
CA GLY A 17 -4.29 5.11 -0.34
C GLY A 17 -3.31 6.10 -0.97
N VAL A 18 -2.97 5.94 -2.26
CA VAL A 18 -2.06 6.84 -2.99
C VAL A 18 -2.67 8.24 -3.15
N VAL A 19 -3.96 8.34 -3.52
CA VAL A 19 -4.65 9.62 -3.66
C VAL A 19 -4.73 10.34 -2.32
N LEU A 20 -5.10 9.64 -1.25
CA LEU A 20 -5.15 10.20 0.11
C LEU A 20 -3.80 10.76 0.52
N TRP A 21 -2.75 9.96 0.45
CA TRP A 21 -1.39 10.37 0.74
C TRP A 21 -0.99 11.60 -0.11
N SER A 22 -1.28 11.59 -1.42
CA SER A 22 -0.88 12.66 -2.35
C SER A 22 -1.56 14.00 -2.03
N ILE A 23 -2.84 13.97 -1.67
CA ILE A 23 -3.58 15.14 -1.23
C ILE A 23 -2.94 15.72 0.04
N PHE A 24 -2.67 14.89 1.05
CA PHE A 24 -2.05 15.36 2.29
C PHE A 24 -0.59 15.78 2.11
N THR A 25 0.12 15.23 1.14
CA THR A 25 1.44 15.73 0.74
C THR A 25 1.32 17.15 0.18
N GLY A 26 0.38 17.41 -0.71
CA GLY A 26 0.10 18.77 -1.21
C GLY A 26 -0.30 19.74 -0.09
N ILE A 27 -1.20 19.33 0.82
CA ILE A 27 -1.62 20.13 1.98
C ILE A 27 -0.43 20.47 2.89
N SER A 28 0.55 19.56 3.03
CA SER A 28 1.77 19.84 3.80
C SER A 28 2.56 21.04 3.27
N GLY A 29 2.47 21.33 1.96
CA GLY A 29 3.06 22.54 1.36
C GLY A 29 2.42 23.86 1.84
N MET A 30 1.18 23.82 2.36
CA MET A 30 0.48 24.99 2.92
C MET A 30 0.84 25.26 4.39
N ALA A 31 1.62 24.39 5.02
CA ALA A 31 1.93 24.48 6.45
C ALA A 31 2.66 25.77 6.79
N LYS A 32 2.17 26.47 7.84
CA LYS A 32 2.76 27.71 8.39
C LYS A 32 3.46 27.51 9.73
N GLY A 33 3.33 26.32 10.33
CA GLY A 33 3.93 25.99 11.62
C GLY A 33 3.95 24.50 11.88
N PHE A 34 4.50 24.10 13.01
CA PHE A 34 4.71 22.70 13.38
C PHE A 34 3.41 21.88 13.38
N ILE A 35 2.36 22.38 14.04
CA ILE A 35 1.08 21.65 14.15
C ILE A 35 0.42 21.50 12.77
N SER A 36 0.41 22.56 11.95
CA SER A 36 -0.17 22.50 10.61
C SER A 36 0.60 21.59 9.65
N MET A 37 1.86 21.27 9.94
CA MET A 37 2.65 20.28 9.22
C MET A 37 2.46 18.85 9.76
N MET A 38 2.26 18.72 11.08
CA MET A 38 2.12 17.43 11.75
C MET A 38 0.80 16.73 11.36
N ILE A 39 -0.31 17.49 11.30
CA ILE A 39 -1.64 16.93 11.00
C ILE A 39 -1.68 16.21 9.63
N PRO A 40 -1.29 16.82 8.51
CA PRO A 40 -1.26 16.12 7.22
C PRO A 40 -0.35 14.88 7.23
N ARG A 41 0.76 14.91 7.95
CA ARG A 41 1.68 13.77 8.07
C ARG A 41 1.07 12.56 8.77
N MET A 42 0.19 12.75 9.74
CA MET A 42 -0.57 11.67 10.36
C MET A 42 -1.47 10.97 9.33
N PHE A 43 -2.16 11.72 8.49
CA PHE A 43 -3.02 11.17 7.44
C PHE A 43 -2.23 10.50 6.30
N ILE A 44 -1.03 10.99 5.99
CA ILE A 44 -0.09 10.31 5.07
C ILE A 44 0.22 8.90 5.59
N GLY A 45 0.52 8.75 6.88
CA GLY A 45 0.77 7.45 7.52
C GLY A 45 -0.43 6.48 7.41
N VAL A 46 -1.67 6.99 7.48
CA VAL A 46 -2.87 6.16 7.24
C VAL A 46 -2.90 5.65 5.79
N GLY A 47 -2.66 6.51 4.81
CA GLY A 47 -2.59 6.11 3.39
C GLY A 47 -1.50 5.07 3.15
N GLU A 48 -0.32 5.27 3.72
CA GLU A 48 0.84 4.39 3.60
C GLU A 48 0.59 3.00 4.23
N SER A 49 -0.11 2.94 5.36
CA SER A 49 -0.44 1.68 6.04
C SER A 49 -1.32 0.74 5.21
N ILE A 50 -2.06 1.26 4.24
CA ILE A 50 -2.92 0.48 3.33
C ILE A 50 -2.10 -0.12 2.19
N LEU A 51 -1.07 0.59 1.72
CA LEU A 51 -0.34 0.27 0.49
C LEU A 51 0.43 -1.05 0.60
N THR A 52 1.25 -1.22 1.62
CA THR A 52 2.13 -2.39 1.74
C THR A 52 1.36 -3.72 1.80
N PRO A 53 0.38 -3.92 2.71
CA PRO A 53 -0.33 -5.19 2.79
C PRO A 53 -1.16 -5.48 1.53
N THR A 54 -1.78 -4.45 0.95
CA THR A 54 -2.60 -4.61 -0.25
C THR A 54 -1.75 -4.93 -1.48
N SER A 55 -0.60 -4.26 -1.64
CA SER A 55 0.33 -4.52 -2.74
C SER A 55 0.96 -5.91 -2.63
N MET A 56 1.36 -6.34 -1.43
CA MET A 56 1.92 -7.68 -1.21
C MET A 56 0.89 -8.77 -1.48
N SER A 57 -0.36 -8.57 -1.09
CA SER A 57 -1.46 -9.47 -1.42
C SER A 57 -1.68 -9.58 -2.94
N LEU A 58 -1.63 -8.46 -3.66
CA LEU A 58 -1.75 -8.45 -5.12
C LEU A 58 -0.55 -9.14 -5.80
N LEU A 59 0.68 -8.94 -5.30
CA LEU A 59 1.88 -9.61 -5.79
C LEU A 59 1.81 -11.13 -5.60
N SER A 60 1.40 -11.58 -4.42
CA SER A 60 1.31 -13.03 -4.13
C SER A 60 0.35 -13.76 -5.05
N ASP A 61 -0.75 -13.11 -5.48
CA ASP A 61 -1.68 -13.69 -6.43
C ASP A 61 -1.22 -13.57 -7.89
N SER A 62 -0.36 -12.59 -8.18
CA SER A 62 0.10 -12.31 -9.55
C SER A 62 1.32 -13.13 -9.96
N PHE A 63 2.18 -13.52 -9.01
CA PHE A 63 3.43 -14.22 -9.26
C PHE A 63 3.44 -15.64 -8.66
N PRO A 64 4.11 -16.61 -9.31
CA PRO A 64 4.34 -17.93 -8.71
C PRO A 64 5.32 -17.81 -7.52
N SER A 65 5.24 -18.75 -6.58
CA SER A 65 6.05 -18.75 -5.35
C SER A 65 7.56 -18.64 -5.63
N SER A 66 8.03 -19.26 -6.73
CA SER A 66 9.44 -19.20 -7.16
C SER A 66 9.92 -17.80 -7.56
N ARG A 67 9.04 -16.91 -7.98
CA ARG A 67 9.36 -15.54 -8.40
C ARG A 67 8.86 -14.46 -7.44
N LEU A 68 8.13 -14.84 -6.41
CA LEU A 68 7.56 -13.90 -5.45
C LEU A 68 8.64 -13.11 -4.70
N GLY A 69 9.76 -13.76 -4.36
CA GLY A 69 10.90 -13.09 -3.71
C GLY A 69 11.49 -11.97 -4.58
N PHE A 70 11.67 -12.23 -5.87
CA PHE A 70 12.15 -11.22 -6.83
C PHE A 70 11.14 -10.06 -6.96
N ALA A 71 9.85 -10.37 -7.13
CA ALA A 71 8.80 -9.36 -7.27
C ALA A 71 8.69 -8.48 -6.01
N SER A 72 8.79 -9.07 -4.83
CA SER A 72 8.78 -8.34 -3.56
C SER A 72 10.03 -7.47 -3.39
N GLY A 73 11.20 -8.00 -3.75
CA GLY A 73 12.46 -7.22 -3.72
C GLY A 73 12.39 -6.01 -4.65
N PHE A 74 11.86 -6.19 -5.87
CA PHE A 74 11.66 -5.10 -6.81
C PHE A 74 10.66 -4.05 -6.28
N TYR A 75 9.57 -4.48 -5.65
CA TYR A 75 8.62 -3.58 -4.99
C TYR A 75 9.29 -2.73 -3.90
N TYR A 76 10.08 -3.37 -3.03
CA TYR A 76 10.76 -2.65 -1.95
C TYR A 76 11.91 -1.75 -2.43
N MET A 77 12.50 -2.01 -3.60
CA MET A 77 13.45 -1.08 -4.23
C MET A 77 12.82 0.28 -4.58
N GLY A 78 11.50 0.33 -4.74
CA GLY A 78 10.79 1.58 -4.94
C GLY A 78 11.01 2.61 -3.83
N VAL A 79 11.21 2.16 -2.57
CA VAL A 79 11.43 3.06 -1.43
C VAL A 79 12.75 3.83 -1.55
N PRO A 80 13.94 3.17 -1.62
CA PRO A 80 15.20 3.91 -1.72
C PRO A 80 15.33 4.71 -3.03
N VAL A 81 14.76 4.21 -4.13
CA VAL A 81 14.72 4.95 -5.40
C VAL A 81 13.85 6.20 -5.27
N GLY A 82 12.68 6.08 -4.66
CA GLY A 82 11.78 7.22 -4.41
C GLY A 82 12.41 8.27 -3.50
N VAL A 83 13.10 7.84 -2.44
CA VAL A 83 13.86 8.75 -1.55
C VAL A 83 14.95 9.46 -2.33
N GLY A 84 15.75 8.74 -3.13
CA GLY A 84 16.79 9.33 -3.96
C GLY A 84 16.25 10.38 -4.93
N ILE A 85 15.18 10.05 -5.65
CA ILE A 85 14.53 10.99 -6.59
C ILE A 85 13.97 12.21 -5.85
N SER A 86 13.35 12.03 -4.69
CA SER A 86 12.80 13.14 -3.91
C SER A 86 13.89 14.09 -3.42
N LEU A 87 15.04 13.58 -3.01
CA LEU A 87 16.20 14.39 -2.62
C LEU A 87 16.75 15.18 -3.80
N LEU A 88 16.81 14.59 -5.00
CA LEU A 88 17.22 15.31 -6.21
C LEU A 88 16.22 16.41 -6.56
N ILE A 89 14.93 16.14 -6.51
CA ILE A 89 13.87 17.15 -6.75
C ILE A 89 13.99 18.29 -5.75
N VAL A 90 14.14 18.00 -4.47
CA VAL A 90 14.28 19.05 -3.44
C VAL A 90 15.60 19.79 -3.59
N GLY A 91 16.70 19.12 -3.94
CA GLY A 91 17.99 19.76 -4.14
C GLY A 91 18.03 20.73 -5.32
N TYR A 92 17.43 20.33 -6.47
CA TYR A 92 17.42 21.19 -7.66
C TYR A 92 16.30 22.24 -7.68
N LEU A 93 15.12 21.89 -7.18
CA LEU A 93 13.93 22.73 -7.24
C LEU A 93 13.64 23.48 -5.94
N GLY A 94 14.22 23.03 -4.82
CA GLY A 94 13.98 23.62 -3.51
C GLY A 94 14.54 25.03 -3.37
N GLU A 95 15.70 25.31 -3.97
CA GLU A 95 16.32 26.63 -3.94
C GLU A 95 15.57 27.65 -4.81
N PRO A 96 15.29 27.41 -6.11
CA PRO A 96 14.59 28.38 -6.96
C PRO A 96 13.08 28.48 -6.70
N LEU A 97 12.42 27.39 -6.33
CA LEU A 97 10.97 27.35 -6.18
C LEU A 97 10.49 27.39 -4.73
N GLY A 98 11.38 27.16 -3.79
CA GLY A 98 11.06 27.02 -2.38
C GLY A 98 10.46 25.64 -2.02
N TRP A 99 10.69 25.19 -0.79
CA TRP A 99 10.31 23.87 -0.31
C TRP A 99 8.80 23.58 -0.39
N ARG A 100 7.95 24.59 -0.31
CA ARG A 100 6.48 24.43 -0.41
C ARG A 100 6.06 23.94 -1.78
N ASN A 101 6.65 24.49 -2.84
CA ASN A 101 6.34 24.10 -4.21
C ASN A 101 6.79 22.66 -4.52
N CYS A 102 7.85 22.19 -3.86
CA CYS A 102 8.24 20.78 -3.95
C CYS A 102 7.14 19.84 -3.44
N PHE A 103 6.46 20.19 -2.35
CA PHE A 103 5.31 19.39 -1.85
C PHE A 103 4.13 19.40 -2.82
N TYR A 104 3.84 20.54 -3.45
CA TYR A 104 2.76 20.62 -4.45
C TYR A 104 3.09 19.76 -5.68
N ILE A 105 4.32 19.80 -6.17
CA ILE A 105 4.77 18.99 -7.32
C ILE A 105 4.69 17.50 -6.98
N LEU A 106 5.24 17.10 -5.85
CA LEU A 106 5.20 15.69 -5.43
C LEU A 106 3.77 15.20 -5.18
N GLY A 107 2.93 16.02 -4.55
CA GLY A 107 1.51 15.72 -4.35
C GLY A 107 0.75 15.58 -5.67
N ALA A 108 1.00 16.47 -6.64
CA ALA A 108 0.37 16.40 -7.96
C ALA A 108 0.78 15.15 -8.74
N ILE A 109 2.08 14.81 -8.74
CA ILE A 109 2.60 13.58 -9.39
C ILE A 109 1.95 12.35 -8.75
N GLY A 110 1.95 12.26 -7.42
CA GLY A 110 1.34 11.12 -6.72
C GLY A 110 -0.17 11.03 -6.97
N PHE A 111 -0.88 12.16 -7.03
CA PHE A 111 -2.30 12.20 -7.34
C PHE A 111 -2.60 11.64 -8.74
N VAL A 112 -1.85 12.05 -9.76
CA VAL A 112 -1.97 11.53 -11.13
C VAL A 112 -1.69 10.03 -11.16
N MET A 113 -0.64 9.56 -10.48
CA MET A 113 -0.32 8.13 -10.37
C MET A 113 -1.44 7.35 -9.66
N GLY A 114 -2.03 7.90 -8.61
CA GLY A 114 -3.17 7.30 -7.93
C GLY A 114 -4.39 7.14 -8.84
N LEU A 115 -4.69 8.17 -9.67
CA LEU A 115 -5.76 8.08 -10.66
C LEU A 115 -5.47 7.05 -11.74
N MET A 116 -4.23 6.96 -12.22
CA MET A 116 -3.82 5.92 -13.18
C MET A 116 -4.01 4.52 -12.62
N MET A 117 -3.83 4.34 -11.31
CA MET A 117 -4.03 3.04 -10.66
C MET A 117 -5.49 2.57 -10.70
N LEU A 118 -6.48 3.48 -10.82
CA LEU A 118 -7.90 3.15 -11.02
C LEU A 118 -8.19 2.44 -12.34
N LEU A 119 -7.32 2.61 -13.34
CA LEU A 119 -7.43 1.95 -14.65
C LEU A 119 -7.01 0.47 -14.59
N PHE A 120 -6.30 0.04 -13.55
CA PHE A 120 -5.90 -1.35 -13.39
C PHE A 120 -7.06 -2.20 -12.87
N LYS A 121 -7.31 -3.31 -13.58
CA LYS A 121 -8.33 -4.29 -13.19
C LYS A 121 -7.75 -5.28 -12.19
N ASP A 122 -8.53 -5.60 -11.15
CA ASP A 122 -8.16 -6.63 -10.18
C ASP A 122 -8.05 -8.01 -10.84
N ARG A 123 -7.08 -8.80 -10.40
CA ARG A 123 -6.94 -10.20 -10.81
C ARG A 123 -7.76 -11.10 -9.87
N PRO A 124 -8.35 -12.20 -10.41
CA PRO A 124 -9.02 -13.16 -9.56
C PRO A 124 -8.04 -13.72 -8.52
N ARG A 125 -8.48 -13.82 -7.27
CA ARG A 125 -7.70 -14.39 -6.18
C ARG A 125 -7.35 -15.84 -6.49
N LYS A 126 -6.10 -16.23 -6.27
CA LYS A 126 -5.77 -17.63 -6.09
C LYS A 126 -6.45 -18.07 -4.80
N SER A 127 -7.40 -19.02 -4.90
CA SER A 127 -7.95 -19.67 -3.72
C SER A 127 -6.79 -20.23 -2.90
N SER A 128 -6.60 -19.65 -1.71
CA SER A 128 -5.55 -20.10 -0.81
C SER A 128 -5.88 -21.53 -0.40
N SER A 129 -4.94 -22.44 -0.59
CA SER A 129 -5.03 -23.82 -0.08
C SER A 129 -5.14 -23.90 1.46
N LEU A 130 -5.09 -22.74 2.13
CA LEU A 130 -5.34 -22.60 3.55
C LEU A 130 -6.80 -22.89 3.95
N ASP A 131 -7.78 -22.62 3.08
CA ASP A 131 -9.18 -22.92 3.38
C ASP A 131 -9.41 -24.46 3.48
N THR A 132 -8.66 -25.24 2.70
CA THR A 132 -8.74 -26.70 2.75
C THR A 132 -8.04 -27.27 4.00
N SER A 133 -6.95 -26.64 4.46
CA SER A 133 -6.25 -27.08 5.69
C SER A 133 -7.05 -26.74 6.95
N THR A 134 -7.64 -25.55 7.02
CA THR A 134 -8.46 -25.15 8.18
C THR A 134 -9.73 -25.99 8.28
N THR A 135 -10.34 -26.36 7.15
CA THR A 135 -11.50 -27.26 7.12
C THR A 135 -11.10 -28.69 7.56
N ASN A 136 -9.92 -29.16 7.14
CA ASN A 136 -9.41 -30.48 7.53
C ASN A 136 -9.00 -30.50 9.01
N GLU A 137 -8.41 -29.45 9.55
CA GLU A 137 -8.09 -29.33 10.97
C GLU A 137 -9.34 -29.29 11.87
N THR A 138 -10.38 -28.55 11.47
CA THR A 138 -11.64 -28.52 12.22
C THR A 138 -12.37 -29.86 12.18
N LEU A 139 -12.33 -30.58 11.05
CA LEU A 139 -12.86 -31.92 10.95
C LEU A 139 -12.08 -32.94 11.76
N ALA A 140 -10.74 -32.85 11.77
CA ALA A 140 -9.86 -33.69 12.60
C ALA A 140 -10.11 -33.42 14.09
N PHE A 141 -10.23 -32.17 14.50
CA PHE A 141 -10.50 -31.81 15.89
C PHE A 141 -11.88 -32.28 16.35
N SER A 142 -12.89 -32.20 15.51
CA SER A 142 -14.23 -32.71 15.81
C SER A 142 -14.27 -34.23 15.92
N SER A 143 -13.49 -34.95 15.11
CA SER A 143 -13.37 -36.40 15.18
C SER A 143 -12.66 -36.87 16.46
N ILE A 144 -11.61 -36.19 16.90
CA ILE A 144 -10.89 -36.43 18.15
C ILE A 144 -11.82 -36.22 19.34
N LEU A 145 -12.58 -35.12 19.36
CA LEU A 145 -13.57 -34.85 20.42
C LEU A 145 -14.68 -35.92 20.51
N LYS A 146 -15.12 -36.47 19.38
CA LYS A 146 -16.07 -37.57 19.35
C LYS A 146 -15.50 -38.88 19.92
N THR A 147 -14.22 -39.12 19.70
CA THR A 147 -13.53 -40.34 20.19
C THR A 147 -13.28 -40.28 21.70
N LEU A 148 -13.00 -39.07 22.25
CA LEU A 148 -12.79 -38.85 23.69
C LEU A 148 -14.07 -38.88 24.53
N LYS A 149 -15.25 -38.80 23.88
CA LYS A 149 -16.55 -38.79 24.54
C LYS A 149 -17.21 -40.19 24.60
N LYS A 150 -16.47 -41.21 24.17
CA LYS A 150 -16.90 -42.60 24.18
C LYS A 150 -16.12 -43.40 25.19
#